data_2d882ed20d8e667646a0e69c7ff4c45f
#
_entry.id   2d882ed20d8e667646a0e69c7ff4c45f
#
_cell.length_a   1.000
_cell.length_b   1.000
_cell.length_c   1.000
_cell.angle_alpha   90.00
_cell.angle_beta   90.00
_cell.angle_gamma   90.00
#
_symmetry.space_group_name_H-M   'P 1'
#
loop_
_entity.id
_entity.type
_entity.pdbx_description
1 polymer ?
#
loop_
_entity_poly.entity_id
_entity_poly.type
_entity_poly.pdbx_seq_one_letter_code
_entity_poly.pdbx_strand_id
1 'polypeptide(L)'
;MKHHLLILLSFFAIGSQSFAQEGVPVYFDYLADNYYLVYPSMAGIGEGGKIRATIRKQWFNVDEAPNLQTLNAHVRVGESSGFGATVFNDANGYHSHTGLKLTYAHHLRLGGDYRSLNQLSFGLSAGIQQSNLDESEFVSVIPDPIITGSRNSVSYFNMDLGMSYNFMEFYAHAAIHNLLGRGRDLYSAIESNNLRKYLVSTGYVFGRSEWQVEPSVLFQFTEFTKEKAIDINAKVYKSVDFGTVWGGVSYRRSFDGAQYQTATDFGEQRLQLITPIVGVNYRNFLVSYNYSYQMGDVRFDNGGFHQITLGYDFGQSEKRYDCKCPAVNY
;
A
#
# COMPACT_ATOMS: atom_id res chain seq x y z
N MET A 1 -21.75 17.81 46.64
CA MET A 1 -20.87 16.71 46.17
C MET A 1 -21.51 15.80 45.10
N LYS A 2 -22.81 15.48 45.17
CA LYS A 2 -23.43 14.60 44.15
C LYS A 2 -23.56 15.20 42.73
N HIS A 3 -23.71 16.51 42.62
CA HIS A 3 -23.83 17.19 41.31
C HIS A 3 -22.51 17.34 40.56
N HIS A 4 -21.37 17.43 41.24
CA HIS A 4 -20.05 17.47 40.60
C HIS A 4 -19.59 16.13 40.05
N LEU A 5 -20.09 15.01 40.63
CA LEU A 5 -19.80 13.66 40.16
C LEU A 5 -20.55 13.35 38.83
N LEU A 6 -21.80 13.87 38.70
CA LEU A 6 -22.59 13.76 37.49
C LEU A 6 -22.02 14.57 36.30
N ILE A 7 -21.43 15.73 36.56
CA ILE A 7 -20.75 16.53 35.54
C ILE A 7 -19.45 15.89 35.11
N LEU A 8 -18.74 15.23 36.02
CA LEU A 8 -17.52 14.49 35.66
C LEU A 8 -17.82 13.23 34.83
N LEU A 9 -18.94 12.55 35.09
CA LEU A 9 -19.35 11.39 34.30
C LEU A 9 -19.87 11.77 32.91
N SER A 10 -20.48 12.97 32.76
CA SER A 10 -20.92 13.43 31.44
C SER A 10 -19.76 13.88 30.53
N PHE A 11 -18.61 14.27 31.11
CA PHE A 11 -17.40 14.57 30.32
C PHE A 11 -16.66 13.31 29.82
N PHE A 12 -16.88 12.15 30.46
CA PHE A 12 -16.32 10.87 30.01
C PHE A 12 -17.15 10.17 28.94
N ALA A 13 -18.37 10.64 28.68
CA ALA A 13 -19.29 10.08 27.67
C ALA A 13 -19.18 10.75 26.29
N ILE A 14 -18.22 11.66 26.10
CA ILE A 14 -17.86 12.11 24.74
C ILE A 14 -17.00 11.01 24.13
N GLY A 15 -17.72 10.02 23.57
CA GLY A 15 -17.15 8.90 22.88
C GLY A 15 -16.19 9.37 21.81
N SER A 16 -15.02 8.79 21.82
CA SER A 16 -14.06 8.84 20.73
C SER A 16 -14.74 8.35 19.45
N GLN A 17 -15.20 9.28 18.62
CA GLN A 17 -15.60 8.95 17.27
C GLN A 17 -14.30 8.68 16.49
N SER A 18 -13.99 7.43 16.29
CA SER A 18 -12.95 6.99 15.38
C SER A 18 -13.42 7.19 13.95
N PHE A 19 -13.05 8.31 13.36
CA PHE A 19 -13.23 8.55 11.94
C PHE A 19 -12.06 7.90 11.21
N ALA A 20 -12.27 6.71 10.66
CA ALA A 20 -11.30 6.03 9.81
C ALA A 20 -11.50 6.53 8.38
N GLN A 21 -10.64 7.44 7.93
CA GLN A 21 -10.50 7.77 6.50
C GLN A 21 -9.13 7.34 6.04
N GLU A 22 -9.08 6.37 5.13
CA GLU A 22 -7.85 5.85 4.59
C GLU A 22 -7.43 6.59 3.32
N GLY A 23 -6.14 6.93 3.20
CA GLY A 23 -5.50 7.16 1.91
C GLY A 23 -5.38 5.84 1.13
N VAL A 24 -4.72 5.84 -0.04
CA VAL A 24 -4.51 4.59 -0.80
C VAL A 24 -3.94 3.53 0.12
N PRO A 25 -4.66 2.43 0.34
CA PRO A 25 -4.22 1.40 1.26
C PRO A 25 -2.93 0.75 0.74
N VAL A 26 -1.98 0.53 1.63
CA VAL A 26 -0.80 -0.27 1.31
C VAL A 26 -1.21 -1.72 1.37
N TYR A 27 -1.52 -2.27 0.22
CA TYR A 27 -1.82 -3.68 0.08
C TYR A 27 -0.54 -4.49 -0.18
N PHE A 28 -0.67 -5.56 -0.92
CA PHE A 28 0.42 -6.49 -1.19
C PHE A 28 1.15 -6.20 -2.51
N ASP A 29 1.09 -4.97 -3.01
CA ASP A 29 1.70 -4.58 -4.28
C ASP A 29 3.21 -4.77 -4.28
N TYR A 30 3.87 -4.52 -3.14
CA TYR A 30 5.30 -4.75 -2.98
C TYR A 30 5.68 -6.23 -3.10
N LEU A 31 4.77 -7.16 -2.82
CA LEU A 31 5.01 -8.60 -3.01
C LEU A 31 5.06 -8.99 -4.48
N ALA A 32 4.44 -8.22 -5.36
CA ALA A 32 4.51 -8.36 -6.82
C ALA A 32 5.72 -7.62 -7.43
N ASP A 33 6.77 -7.38 -6.67
CA ASP A 33 7.96 -6.62 -7.04
C ASP A 33 7.66 -5.17 -7.48
N ASN A 34 6.52 -4.63 -7.05
CA ASN A 34 6.10 -3.25 -7.28
C ASN A 34 6.41 -2.36 -6.07
N TYR A 35 7.67 -2.41 -5.60
CA TYR A 35 8.11 -1.64 -4.42
C TYR A 35 7.98 -0.14 -4.62
N TYR A 36 8.08 0.36 -5.85
CA TYR A 36 7.95 1.79 -6.16
C TYR A 36 6.58 2.34 -5.77
N LEU A 37 5.51 1.56 -5.86
CA LEU A 37 4.17 2.01 -5.45
C LEU A 37 4.11 2.35 -3.95
N VAL A 38 4.95 1.69 -3.15
CA VAL A 38 4.99 1.83 -1.68
C VAL A 38 6.13 2.75 -1.24
N TYR A 39 7.29 2.65 -1.89
CA TYR A 39 8.51 3.37 -1.48
C TYR A 39 8.98 4.32 -2.59
N PRO A 40 8.80 5.65 -2.44
CA PRO A 40 9.26 6.63 -3.43
C PRO A 40 10.74 6.49 -3.80
N SER A 41 11.58 6.06 -2.85
CA SER A 41 13.01 5.80 -3.05
C SER A 41 13.33 4.67 -4.03
N MET A 42 12.34 3.85 -4.39
CA MET A 42 12.50 2.75 -5.34
C MET A 42 12.26 3.17 -6.81
N ALA A 43 11.89 4.42 -7.07
CA ALA A 43 11.78 4.92 -8.44
C ALA A 43 13.14 4.85 -9.15
N GLY A 44 13.23 4.12 -10.26
CA GLY A 44 14.47 3.92 -11.01
C GLY A 44 15.55 3.11 -10.27
N ILE A 45 15.17 2.23 -9.36
CA ILE A 45 16.13 1.44 -8.54
C ILE A 45 16.99 0.49 -9.38
N GLY A 46 16.42 -0.12 -10.41
CA GLY A 46 17.12 -0.98 -11.35
C GLY A 46 17.67 -0.22 -12.55
N GLU A 47 18.19 -0.94 -13.54
CA GLU A 47 18.48 -0.39 -14.85
C GLU A 47 17.23 -0.39 -15.73
N GLY A 48 17.13 0.61 -16.61
CA GLY A 48 15.97 0.77 -17.49
C GLY A 48 14.74 1.32 -16.77
N GLY A 49 13.57 0.96 -17.26
CA GLY A 49 12.29 1.40 -16.74
C GLY A 49 11.35 0.23 -16.48
N LYS A 50 10.40 0.46 -15.61
CA LYS A 50 9.34 -0.50 -15.26
C LYS A 50 7.99 0.19 -15.32
N ILE A 51 7.02 -0.51 -15.89
CA ILE A 51 5.61 -0.13 -15.86
C ILE A 51 4.86 -1.23 -15.14
N ARG A 52 3.99 -0.86 -14.20
CA ARG A 52 3.14 -1.79 -13.46
C ARG A 52 1.71 -1.29 -13.45
N ALA A 53 0.78 -2.16 -13.80
CA ALA A 53 -0.65 -1.94 -13.68
C ALA A 53 -1.21 -2.95 -12.70
N THR A 54 -1.92 -2.48 -11.69
CA THR A 54 -2.54 -3.34 -10.68
C THR A 54 -4.02 -3.06 -10.62
N ILE A 55 -4.82 -4.11 -10.63
CA ILE A 55 -6.25 -4.07 -10.40
C ILE A 55 -6.55 -4.97 -9.22
N ARG A 56 -7.22 -4.43 -8.22
CA ARG A 56 -7.70 -5.14 -7.04
C ARG A 56 -9.20 -4.96 -6.91
N LYS A 57 -9.93 -6.05 -6.78
CA LYS A 57 -11.37 -6.06 -6.54
C LYS A 57 -11.71 -6.93 -5.33
N GLN A 58 -12.64 -6.43 -4.54
CA GLN A 58 -13.26 -7.12 -3.41
C GLN A 58 -14.71 -7.44 -3.78
N TRP A 59 -15.26 -8.56 -3.34
CA TRP A 59 -16.68 -8.94 -3.48
C TRP A 59 -17.22 -8.84 -4.92
N PHE A 60 -16.87 -9.82 -5.74
CA PHE A 60 -17.25 -9.83 -7.18
C PHE A 60 -18.74 -9.76 -7.47
N ASN A 61 -19.58 -10.16 -6.53
CA ASN A 61 -21.04 -10.21 -6.68
C ASN A 61 -21.78 -9.00 -6.06
N VAL A 62 -21.03 -7.96 -5.68
CA VAL A 62 -21.58 -6.73 -5.11
C VAL A 62 -21.32 -5.61 -6.08
N ASP A 63 -22.41 -4.89 -6.44
CA ASP A 63 -22.27 -3.65 -7.19
C ASP A 63 -21.53 -2.63 -6.31
N GLU A 64 -20.72 -1.76 -6.93
CA GLU A 64 -19.91 -0.74 -6.24
C GLU A 64 -18.95 -1.27 -5.18
N ALA A 65 -18.58 -2.56 -5.26
CA ALA A 65 -17.59 -3.17 -4.38
C ALA A 65 -16.24 -2.46 -4.45
N PRO A 66 -15.45 -2.44 -3.35
CA PRO A 66 -14.14 -1.83 -3.32
C PRO A 66 -13.25 -2.27 -4.48
N ASN A 67 -12.76 -1.31 -5.24
CA ASN A 67 -11.95 -1.51 -6.44
C ASN A 67 -10.81 -0.50 -6.47
N LEU A 68 -9.58 -0.99 -6.38
CA LEU A 68 -8.37 -0.19 -6.52
C LEU A 68 -7.71 -0.48 -7.86
N GLN A 69 -7.43 0.55 -8.60
CA GLN A 69 -6.66 0.52 -9.84
C GLN A 69 -5.44 1.41 -9.70
N THR A 70 -4.27 0.91 -10.02
CA THR A 70 -3.03 1.69 -10.04
C THR A 70 -2.29 1.45 -11.34
N LEU A 71 -1.74 2.51 -11.89
CA LEU A 71 -0.76 2.46 -12.96
C LEU A 71 0.44 3.27 -12.53
N ASN A 72 1.58 2.65 -12.46
CA ASN A 72 2.82 3.34 -12.17
C ASN A 72 3.90 3.00 -13.21
N ALA A 73 4.78 3.97 -13.43
CA ALA A 73 5.94 3.82 -14.26
C ALA A 73 7.11 4.55 -13.62
N HIS A 74 8.29 3.97 -13.73
CA HIS A 74 9.52 4.63 -13.30
C HIS A 74 10.69 4.23 -14.17
N VAL A 75 11.69 5.10 -14.23
CA VAL A 75 12.87 4.90 -15.07
C VAL A 75 14.11 5.44 -14.41
N ARG A 76 15.23 4.79 -14.61
CA ARG A 76 16.57 5.28 -14.25
C ARG A 76 17.03 6.29 -15.29
N VAL A 77 17.50 7.45 -14.85
CA VAL A 77 18.07 8.49 -15.70
C VAL A 77 19.48 8.82 -15.19
N GLY A 78 20.47 8.48 -16.02
CA GLY A 78 21.86 8.56 -15.62
C GLY A 78 22.22 7.58 -14.48
N GLU A 79 23.28 7.88 -13.74
CA GLU A 79 23.80 6.95 -12.74
C GLU A 79 23.09 7.02 -11.39
N SER A 80 22.51 8.16 -11.04
CA SER A 80 22.03 8.43 -9.68
C SER A 80 20.59 8.87 -9.56
N SER A 81 19.91 9.16 -10.67
CA SER A 81 18.57 9.74 -10.65
C SER A 81 17.52 8.76 -11.14
N GLY A 82 16.41 8.68 -10.45
CA GLY A 82 15.21 7.97 -10.85
C GLY A 82 14.02 8.91 -10.93
N PHE A 83 13.19 8.74 -11.94
CA PHE A 83 11.93 9.45 -12.10
C PHE A 83 10.79 8.45 -12.19
N GLY A 84 9.64 8.83 -11.65
CA GLY A 84 8.45 8.00 -11.70
C GLY A 84 7.17 8.79 -11.68
N ALA A 85 6.11 8.14 -12.12
CA ALA A 85 4.75 8.64 -12.04
C ALA A 85 3.80 7.52 -11.59
N THR A 86 2.80 7.86 -10.80
CA THR A 86 1.76 6.95 -10.33
C THR A 86 0.41 7.60 -10.50
N VAL A 87 -0.50 6.92 -11.16
CA VAL A 87 -1.93 7.26 -11.23
C VAL A 87 -2.69 6.18 -10.48
N PHE A 88 -3.67 6.57 -9.70
CA PHE A 88 -4.51 5.62 -8.99
C PHE A 88 -5.96 6.06 -8.95
N ASN A 89 -6.86 5.08 -8.84
CA ASN A 89 -8.27 5.25 -8.60
C ASN A 89 -8.71 4.18 -7.59
N ASP A 90 -9.15 4.60 -6.42
CA ASP A 90 -9.68 3.76 -5.35
C ASP A 90 -11.15 4.13 -5.16
N ALA A 91 -12.04 3.21 -5.51
CA ALA A 91 -13.49 3.37 -5.36
C ALA A 91 -14.01 2.39 -4.32
N ASN A 92 -14.87 2.85 -3.45
CA ASN A 92 -15.49 2.05 -2.40
C ASN A 92 -16.91 2.57 -2.14
N GLY A 93 -17.91 1.94 -2.74
CA GLY A 93 -19.26 2.44 -2.74
C GLY A 93 -19.34 3.84 -3.33
N TYR A 94 -20.00 4.73 -2.64
CA TYR A 94 -20.18 6.14 -3.05
C TYR A 94 -18.92 7.01 -2.91
N HIS A 95 -17.86 6.46 -2.34
CA HIS A 95 -16.57 7.16 -2.19
C HIS A 95 -15.63 6.79 -3.31
N SER A 96 -14.95 7.77 -3.86
CA SER A 96 -13.79 7.53 -4.73
C SER A 96 -12.63 8.47 -4.39
N HIS A 97 -11.41 7.93 -4.54
CA HIS A 97 -10.17 8.65 -4.32
C HIS A 97 -9.26 8.46 -5.52
N THR A 98 -9.04 9.51 -6.26
CA THR A 98 -8.18 9.50 -7.45
C THR A 98 -6.96 10.37 -7.25
N GLY A 99 -5.86 10.07 -7.90
CA GLY A 99 -4.69 10.93 -7.82
C GLY A 99 -3.61 10.64 -8.84
N LEU A 100 -2.76 11.65 -9.00
CA LEU A 100 -1.54 11.60 -9.77
C LEU A 100 -0.37 12.03 -8.89
N LYS A 101 0.67 11.23 -8.81
CA LYS A 101 1.92 11.54 -8.11
C LYS A 101 3.09 11.48 -9.09
N LEU A 102 4.00 12.43 -8.99
CA LEU A 102 5.30 12.43 -9.66
C LEU A 102 6.37 12.20 -8.60
N THR A 103 7.39 11.43 -8.95
CA THR A 103 8.44 11.01 -8.03
C THR A 103 9.81 11.33 -8.59
N TYR A 104 10.68 11.84 -7.74
CA TYR A 104 12.12 11.89 -7.95
C TYR A 104 12.81 11.05 -6.90
N ALA A 105 13.75 10.21 -7.31
CA ALA A 105 14.62 9.46 -6.42
C ALA A 105 16.09 9.73 -6.73
N HIS A 106 16.91 9.76 -5.69
CA HIS A 106 18.34 9.88 -5.79
C HIS A 106 19.02 8.69 -5.15
N HIS A 107 19.92 8.06 -5.87
CA HIS A 107 20.59 6.83 -5.50
C HIS A 107 22.08 7.08 -5.27
N LEU A 108 22.51 6.88 -4.04
CA LEU A 108 23.90 7.02 -3.62
C LEU A 108 24.55 5.64 -3.54
N ARG A 109 25.58 5.42 -4.33
CA ARG A 109 26.42 4.24 -4.21
C ARG A 109 27.43 4.45 -3.07
N LEU A 110 27.46 3.54 -2.10
CA LEU A 110 28.26 3.64 -0.87
C LEU A 110 29.58 2.85 -0.98
N GLY A 111 30.29 2.90 -2.12
CA GLY A 111 31.54 2.17 -2.35
C GLY A 111 31.33 0.74 -2.84
N GLY A 112 32.44 0.00 -3.00
CA GLY A 112 32.43 -1.37 -3.50
C GLY A 112 32.77 -1.47 -4.99
N ASP A 113 32.86 -2.71 -5.47
CA ASP A 113 33.05 -3.01 -6.88
C ASP A 113 31.77 -2.62 -7.67
N TYR A 114 31.94 -2.38 -8.97
CA TYR A 114 30.84 -1.98 -9.86
C TYR A 114 29.69 -3.00 -9.91
N ARG A 115 29.97 -4.26 -9.62
CA ARG A 115 29.02 -5.36 -9.57
C ARG A 115 28.41 -5.61 -8.19
N SER A 116 28.95 -4.99 -7.15
CA SER A 116 28.46 -5.13 -5.79
C SER A 116 27.38 -4.09 -5.50
N LEU A 117 26.17 -4.55 -5.19
CA LEU A 117 25.07 -3.66 -4.81
C LEU A 117 25.32 -3.15 -3.38
N ASN A 118 25.61 -1.86 -3.24
CA ASN A 118 25.67 -1.14 -1.97
C ASN A 118 25.14 0.26 -2.22
N GLN A 119 23.82 0.46 -2.02
CA GLN A 119 23.13 1.65 -2.46
C GLN A 119 22.16 2.16 -1.40
N LEU A 120 22.27 3.43 -1.07
CA LEU A 120 21.31 4.19 -0.29
C LEU A 120 20.52 5.09 -1.24
N SER A 121 19.19 5.03 -1.15
CA SER A 121 18.30 5.76 -2.05
C SER A 121 17.33 6.60 -1.24
N PHE A 122 17.10 7.83 -1.70
CA PHE A 122 16.11 8.75 -1.16
C PHE A 122 15.09 9.06 -2.25
N GLY A 123 13.82 9.20 -1.89
CA GLY A 123 12.76 9.52 -2.84
C GLY A 123 11.76 10.51 -2.26
N LEU A 124 11.27 11.36 -3.12
CA LEU A 124 10.21 12.32 -2.86
C LEU A 124 9.15 12.16 -3.93
N SER A 125 7.91 11.91 -3.53
CA SER A 125 6.75 11.98 -4.40
C SER A 125 5.92 13.19 -4.04
N ALA A 126 5.38 13.87 -5.05
CA ALA A 126 4.47 14.99 -4.89
C ALA A 126 3.32 14.85 -5.88
N GLY A 127 2.10 15.17 -5.46
CA GLY A 127 0.96 14.99 -6.33
C GLY A 127 -0.33 15.62 -5.86
N ILE A 128 -1.29 15.60 -6.76
CA ILE A 128 -2.66 16.07 -6.52
C ILE A 128 -3.55 14.85 -6.36
N GLN A 129 -4.41 14.91 -5.36
CA GLN A 129 -5.38 13.89 -5.04
C GLN A 129 -6.76 14.53 -4.95
N GLN A 130 -7.78 13.81 -5.39
CA GLN A 130 -9.17 14.21 -5.34
C GLN A 130 -9.99 13.14 -4.64
N SER A 131 -10.71 13.53 -3.62
CA SER A 131 -11.72 12.70 -2.94
C SER A 131 -13.10 13.14 -3.39
N ASN A 132 -13.96 12.17 -3.73
CA ASN A 132 -15.33 12.41 -4.17
C ASN A 132 -16.27 11.59 -3.29
N LEU A 133 -17.43 12.18 -3.01
CA LEU A 133 -18.58 11.53 -2.41
C LEU A 133 -19.77 11.74 -3.36
N ASP A 134 -20.38 10.67 -3.81
CA ASP A 134 -21.59 10.70 -4.67
C ASP A 134 -22.82 10.38 -3.82
N GLU A 135 -23.60 11.39 -3.48
CA GLU A 135 -24.86 11.25 -2.74
C GLU A 135 -26.07 11.26 -3.67
N SER A 136 -25.88 11.28 -4.99
CA SER A 136 -26.98 11.45 -5.96
C SER A 136 -28.02 10.31 -5.93
N GLU A 137 -27.62 9.14 -5.43
CA GLU A 137 -28.49 7.98 -5.29
C GLU A 137 -29.08 7.80 -3.88
N PHE A 138 -28.76 8.71 -2.96
CA PHE A 138 -29.28 8.65 -1.59
C PHE A 138 -30.75 9.10 -1.58
N VAL A 139 -31.66 8.14 -1.54
CA VAL A 139 -33.10 8.39 -1.40
C VAL A 139 -33.51 8.13 0.04
N SER A 140 -33.89 9.20 0.75
CA SER A 140 -34.41 9.10 2.11
C SER A 140 -35.88 9.50 2.16
N VAL A 141 -36.67 8.70 2.85
CA VAL A 141 -38.10 9.02 3.11
C VAL A 141 -38.22 10.19 4.10
N ILE A 142 -37.26 10.34 4.99
CA ILE A 142 -37.11 11.47 5.90
C ILE A 142 -35.86 12.26 5.44
N PRO A 143 -36.02 13.51 5.01
CA PRO A 143 -34.90 14.32 4.55
C PRO A 143 -33.86 14.48 5.69
N ASP A 144 -32.66 14.01 5.46
CA ASP A 144 -31.54 14.28 6.33
C ASP A 144 -30.88 15.60 5.86
N PRO A 145 -30.82 16.63 6.69
CA PRO A 145 -30.25 17.93 6.29
C PRO A 145 -28.73 17.86 5.99
N ILE A 146 -28.05 16.77 6.34
CA ILE A 146 -26.63 16.55 6.05
C ILE A 146 -26.45 15.99 4.64
N ILE A 147 -27.41 15.22 4.13
CA ILE A 147 -27.38 14.64 2.78
C ILE A 147 -27.81 15.71 1.78
N THR A 148 -26.88 16.16 0.97
CA THR A 148 -27.13 17.18 -0.05
C THR A 148 -27.73 16.62 -1.33
N GLY A 149 -27.66 15.30 -1.54
CA GLY A 149 -28.08 14.63 -2.78
C GLY A 149 -27.24 15.02 -3.99
N SER A 150 -26.05 15.54 -3.77
CA SER A 150 -25.14 16.05 -4.79
C SER A 150 -23.82 15.28 -4.80
N ARG A 151 -23.01 15.53 -5.81
CA ARG A 151 -21.61 15.06 -5.85
C ARG A 151 -20.73 16.11 -5.22
N ASN A 152 -20.10 15.74 -4.12
CA ASN A 152 -19.14 16.57 -3.43
C ASN A 152 -17.72 16.11 -3.79
N SER A 153 -16.82 17.04 -4.07
CA SER A 153 -15.43 16.73 -4.38
C SER A 153 -14.48 17.77 -3.79
N VAL A 154 -13.34 17.29 -3.30
CA VAL A 154 -12.26 18.14 -2.83
C VAL A 154 -10.93 17.65 -3.40
N SER A 155 -10.11 18.60 -3.87
CA SER A 155 -8.77 18.33 -4.37
C SER A 155 -7.73 18.91 -3.42
N TYR A 156 -6.68 18.16 -3.16
CA TYR A 156 -5.60 18.59 -2.29
C TYR A 156 -4.24 18.09 -2.79
N PHE A 157 -3.21 18.82 -2.44
CA PHE A 157 -1.83 18.47 -2.73
C PHE A 157 -1.23 17.69 -1.56
N ASN A 158 -0.46 16.64 -1.85
CA ASN A 158 0.25 15.89 -0.83
C ASN A 158 1.63 15.42 -1.32
N MET A 159 2.45 14.98 -0.38
CA MET A 159 3.82 14.51 -0.59
C MET A 159 4.08 13.24 0.17
N ASP A 160 4.95 12.39 -0.38
CA ASP A 160 5.47 11.19 0.28
C ASP A 160 6.99 11.21 0.27
N LEU A 161 7.62 10.74 1.34
CA LEU A 161 9.06 10.58 1.45
C LEU A 161 9.41 9.11 1.55
N GLY A 162 10.56 8.73 1.00
CA GLY A 162 11.07 7.36 1.08
C GLY A 162 12.59 7.32 1.23
N MET A 163 13.04 6.28 1.91
CA MET A 163 14.45 5.91 2.02
C MET A 163 14.58 4.40 1.83
N SER A 164 15.58 3.96 1.09
CA SER A 164 15.87 2.54 0.87
C SER A 164 17.35 2.28 0.94
N TYR A 165 17.72 1.21 1.61
CA TYR A 165 19.09 0.70 1.63
C TYR A 165 19.10 -0.71 1.06
N ASN A 166 19.92 -0.92 0.02
CA ASN A 166 20.10 -2.19 -0.64
C ASN A 166 21.57 -2.59 -0.55
N PHE A 167 21.86 -3.72 0.06
CA PHE A 167 23.20 -4.27 0.19
C PHE A 167 23.22 -5.74 -0.20
N MET A 168 23.70 -6.04 -1.38
CA MET A 168 23.64 -7.37 -1.98
C MET A 168 22.22 -7.96 -1.88
N GLU A 169 22.03 -9.08 -1.22
CA GLU A 169 20.75 -9.75 -1.01
C GLU A 169 19.88 -9.14 0.11
N PHE A 170 20.43 -8.24 0.91
CA PHE A 170 19.72 -7.54 1.98
C PHE A 170 19.06 -6.25 1.49
N TYR A 171 17.88 -5.96 1.98
CA TYR A 171 17.25 -4.66 1.79
C TYR A 171 16.47 -4.20 3.03
N ALA A 172 16.39 -2.88 3.17
CA ALA A 172 15.53 -2.22 4.14
C ALA A 172 14.94 -0.95 3.51
N HIS A 173 13.66 -0.73 3.71
CA HIS A 173 12.92 0.41 3.17
C HIS A 173 12.14 1.10 4.27
N ALA A 174 12.03 2.42 4.17
CA ALA A 174 11.18 3.25 5.00
C ALA A 174 10.42 4.26 4.14
N ALA A 175 9.17 4.53 4.46
CA ALA A 175 8.38 5.58 3.81
C ALA A 175 7.46 6.30 4.79
N ILE A 176 7.20 7.55 4.48
CA ILE A 176 6.17 8.37 5.11
C ILE A 176 5.22 8.83 4.01
N HIS A 177 3.99 8.34 4.05
CA HIS A 177 2.94 8.77 3.12
C HIS A 177 2.09 9.87 3.74
N ASN A 178 1.53 10.70 2.86
CA ASN A 178 0.65 11.79 3.24
C ASN A 178 1.30 12.77 4.23
N LEU A 179 2.50 13.24 3.90
CA LEU A 179 3.34 14.09 4.75
C LEU A 179 2.64 15.39 5.18
N LEU A 180 1.84 15.98 4.27
CA LEU A 180 1.11 17.20 4.53
C LEU A 180 -0.25 16.85 5.15
N GLY A 181 -0.38 17.09 6.46
CA GLY A 181 -1.65 16.95 7.17
C GLY A 181 -2.58 18.13 6.83
N ARG A 182 -3.47 17.96 5.87
CA ARG A 182 -4.52 18.93 5.54
C ARG A 182 -5.89 18.30 5.73
N GLY A 183 -6.83 19.09 6.28
CA GLY A 183 -8.25 18.73 6.29
C GLY A 183 -8.76 18.54 4.85
N ARG A 184 -9.65 17.62 4.66
CA ARG A 184 -10.26 17.39 3.35
C ARG A 184 -11.51 18.22 3.15
N ASP A 185 -12.18 18.60 4.26
CA ASP A 185 -13.42 19.39 4.30
C ASP A 185 -14.49 18.87 3.32
N LEU A 186 -14.56 17.54 3.12
CA LEU A 186 -15.47 16.91 2.18
C LEU A 186 -16.89 16.73 2.78
N TYR A 187 -16.95 16.40 4.07
CA TYR A 187 -18.21 16.13 4.78
C TYR A 187 -18.55 17.21 5.79
N SER A 188 -17.55 17.71 6.50
CA SER A 188 -17.73 18.76 7.52
C SER A 188 -16.41 19.43 7.83
N ALA A 189 -16.48 20.62 8.44
CA ALA A 189 -15.30 21.34 8.94
C ALA A 189 -14.55 20.62 10.10
N ILE A 190 -15.08 19.49 10.58
CA ILE A 190 -14.54 18.69 11.70
C ILE A 190 -13.88 17.41 11.19
N GLU A 191 -13.71 17.25 9.88
CA GLU A 191 -13.04 16.05 9.32
C GLU A 191 -11.61 15.92 9.83
N SER A 192 -11.21 14.65 10.01
CA SER A 192 -9.83 14.36 10.35
C SER A 192 -8.90 14.76 9.21
N ASN A 193 -7.75 15.31 9.58
CA ASN A 193 -6.68 15.57 8.64
C ASN A 193 -6.27 14.29 7.91
N ASN A 194 -5.71 14.44 6.71
CA ASN A 194 -5.16 13.34 5.94
C ASN A 194 -4.17 12.52 6.80
N LEU A 195 -4.43 11.21 6.86
CA LEU A 195 -3.71 10.33 7.78
C LEU A 195 -2.28 10.07 7.29
N ARG A 196 -1.30 10.52 8.07
CA ARG A 196 0.10 10.23 7.81
C ARG A 196 0.39 8.77 8.17
N LYS A 197 1.00 8.03 7.21
CA LYS A 197 1.35 6.61 7.41
C LYS A 197 2.87 6.43 7.35
N TYR A 198 3.39 5.69 8.29
CA TYR A 198 4.80 5.30 8.38
C TYR A 198 4.90 3.81 8.04
N LEU A 199 5.80 3.48 7.14
CA LEU A 199 6.07 2.11 6.71
C LEU A 199 7.55 1.82 6.84
N VAL A 200 7.86 0.65 7.37
CA VAL A 200 9.23 0.13 7.44
C VAL A 200 9.20 -1.32 7.03
N SER A 201 10.04 -1.71 6.10
CA SER A 201 10.18 -3.11 5.71
C SER A 201 11.65 -3.52 5.60
N THR A 202 11.90 -4.81 5.77
CA THR A 202 13.20 -5.40 5.56
C THR A 202 13.04 -6.83 5.05
N GLY A 203 14.01 -7.30 4.30
CA GLY A 203 14.05 -8.65 3.80
C GLY A 203 15.45 -9.07 3.37
N TYR A 204 15.57 -10.35 3.11
CA TYR A 204 16.82 -10.97 2.64
C TYR A 204 16.52 -12.08 1.65
N VAL A 205 17.32 -12.19 0.57
CA VAL A 205 17.17 -13.23 -0.45
C VAL A 205 18.23 -14.29 -0.23
N PHE A 206 17.81 -15.50 0.12
CA PHE A 206 18.67 -16.68 0.25
C PHE A 206 18.70 -17.49 -1.05
N GLY A 207 19.82 -18.18 -1.30
CA GLY A 207 19.96 -19.13 -2.40
C GLY A 207 20.99 -18.72 -3.43
N ARG A 208 21.61 -19.73 -4.08
CA ARG A 208 22.72 -19.52 -5.05
C ARG A 208 22.51 -20.17 -6.41
N SER A 209 21.47 -20.95 -6.57
CA SER A 209 21.17 -21.68 -7.80
C SER A 209 19.84 -21.26 -8.38
N GLU A 210 19.13 -22.18 -8.97
CA GLU A 210 17.80 -21.96 -9.56
C GLU A 210 16.72 -21.55 -8.55
N TRP A 211 16.92 -21.91 -7.26
CA TRP A 211 15.96 -21.62 -6.22
C TRP A 211 16.44 -20.49 -5.30
N GLN A 212 15.53 -19.56 -5.03
CA GLN A 212 15.75 -18.47 -4.07
C GLN A 212 14.55 -18.39 -3.13
N VAL A 213 14.81 -18.01 -1.88
CA VAL A 213 13.79 -17.81 -0.83
C VAL A 213 13.99 -16.42 -0.25
N GLU A 214 12.90 -15.65 -0.17
CA GLU A 214 12.88 -14.28 0.33
C GLU A 214 11.92 -14.15 1.50
N PRO A 215 12.36 -14.30 2.75
CA PRO A 215 11.63 -13.83 3.91
C PRO A 215 11.68 -12.31 3.99
N SER A 216 10.56 -11.70 4.35
CA SER A 216 10.49 -10.26 4.60
C SER A 216 9.42 -9.91 5.64
N VAL A 217 9.57 -8.72 6.23
CA VAL A 217 8.64 -8.17 7.19
C VAL A 217 8.35 -6.72 6.80
N LEU A 218 7.09 -6.31 6.92
CA LEU A 218 6.67 -4.92 6.79
C LEU A 218 5.88 -4.53 8.03
N PHE A 219 6.22 -3.41 8.62
CA PHE A 219 5.47 -2.77 9.69
C PHE A 219 4.87 -1.47 9.18
N GLN A 220 3.61 -1.21 9.50
CA GLN A 220 2.92 0.04 9.20
C GLN A 220 2.29 0.65 10.45
N PHE A 221 2.30 1.98 10.50
CA PHE A 221 1.72 2.77 11.57
C PHE A 221 1.02 4.00 11.01
N THR A 222 -0.24 4.24 11.40
CA THR A 222 -1.01 5.43 11.06
C THR A 222 -1.03 6.38 12.25
N GLU A 223 -0.55 7.62 12.06
CA GLU A 223 -0.27 8.56 13.15
C GLU A 223 -1.52 8.96 13.94
N PHE A 224 -2.60 9.30 13.27
CA PHE A 224 -3.81 9.81 13.91
C PHE A 224 -4.62 8.70 14.59
N THR A 225 -4.96 7.64 13.85
CA THR A 225 -5.76 6.51 14.35
C THR A 225 -4.98 5.59 15.28
N LYS A 226 -3.63 5.74 15.31
CA LYS A 226 -2.70 4.86 16.04
C LYS A 226 -2.71 3.40 15.56
N GLU A 227 -3.37 3.12 14.46
CA GLU A 227 -3.43 1.77 13.88
C GLU A 227 -2.03 1.27 13.52
N LYS A 228 -1.80 0.03 13.87
CA LYS A 228 -0.54 -0.69 13.63
C LYS A 228 -0.84 -2.03 12.98
N ALA A 229 -0.05 -2.39 12.00
CA ALA A 229 -0.10 -3.74 11.44
C ALA A 229 1.30 -4.23 11.07
N ILE A 230 1.44 -5.54 11.05
CA ILE A 230 2.65 -6.22 10.63
C ILE A 230 2.31 -7.25 9.55
N ASP A 231 3.13 -7.29 8.50
CA ASP A 231 3.10 -8.34 7.49
C ASP A 231 4.35 -9.20 7.64
N ILE A 232 4.18 -10.50 7.66
CA ILE A 232 5.26 -11.49 7.63
C ILE A 232 5.12 -12.25 6.33
N ASN A 233 6.16 -12.23 5.51
CA ASN A 233 6.12 -12.74 4.15
C ASN A 233 7.21 -13.76 3.90
N ALA A 234 6.91 -14.72 3.02
CA ALA A 234 7.89 -15.62 2.46
C ALA A 234 7.59 -15.81 0.98
N LYS A 235 8.59 -15.59 0.12
CA LYS A 235 8.52 -15.82 -1.33
C LYS A 235 9.57 -16.84 -1.74
N VAL A 236 9.27 -17.62 -2.75
CA VAL A 236 10.18 -18.60 -3.36
C VAL A 236 10.20 -18.33 -4.86
N TYR A 237 11.37 -18.23 -5.42
CA TYR A 237 11.60 -18.04 -6.86
C TYR A 237 12.29 -19.26 -7.44
N LYS A 238 11.92 -19.61 -8.65
CA LYS A 238 12.58 -20.64 -9.44
C LYS A 238 12.93 -20.08 -10.81
N SER A 239 14.22 -20.04 -11.12
CA SER A 239 14.69 -19.74 -12.46
C SER A 239 14.41 -20.95 -13.38
N VAL A 240 13.81 -20.70 -14.52
CA VAL A 240 13.48 -21.69 -15.56
C VAL A 240 13.99 -21.17 -16.92
N ASP A 241 14.03 -22.03 -17.94
CA ASP A 241 14.60 -21.67 -19.25
C ASP A 241 13.95 -20.44 -19.89
N PHE A 242 12.67 -20.21 -19.65
CA PHE A 242 11.92 -19.10 -20.24
C PHE A 242 11.87 -17.83 -19.34
N GLY A 243 12.33 -17.90 -18.08
CA GLY A 243 12.26 -16.76 -17.16
C GLY A 243 12.28 -17.17 -15.69
N THR A 244 11.44 -16.57 -14.87
CA THR A 244 11.34 -16.87 -13.43
C THR A 244 9.89 -17.10 -13.04
N VAL A 245 9.62 -18.23 -12.41
CA VAL A 245 8.33 -18.53 -11.76
C VAL A 245 8.52 -18.35 -10.26
N TRP A 246 7.55 -17.73 -9.60
CA TRP A 246 7.64 -17.50 -8.17
C TRP A 246 6.27 -17.57 -7.49
N GLY A 247 6.32 -17.84 -6.21
CA GLY A 247 5.12 -17.86 -5.38
C GLY A 247 5.48 -17.54 -3.94
N GLY A 248 4.48 -17.21 -3.15
CA GLY A 248 4.71 -16.85 -1.76
C GLY A 248 3.43 -16.78 -0.96
N VAL A 249 3.58 -16.42 0.30
CA VAL A 249 2.49 -16.18 1.22
C VAL A 249 2.83 -14.98 2.11
N SER A 250 1.83 -14.17 2.39
CA SER A 250 1.87 -13.09 3.37
C SER A 250 0.84 -13.35 4.45
N TYR A 251 1.23 -13.10 5.69
CA TYR A 251 0.33 -13.02 6.84
C TYR A 251 0.35 -11.60 7.39
N ARG A 252 -0.78 -10.90 7.30
CA ARG A 252 -0.99 -9.58 7.89
C ARG A 252 -1.80 -9.69 9.16
N ARG A 253 -1.35 -9.00 10.21
CA ARG A 253 -2.07 -8.85 11.47
C ARG A 253 -2.11 -7.39 11.91
N SER A 254 -3.31 -6.86 12.18
CA SER A 254 -3.48 -5.61 12.90
C SER A 254 -3.31 -5.85 14.41
N PHE A 255 -2.70 -4.87 15.10
CA PHE A 255 -2.61 -4.87 16.57
C PHE A 255 -3.84 -4.22 17.21
N ASP A 256 -4.54 -3.41 16.44
CA ASP A 256 -5.74 -2.69 16.85
C ASP A 256 -6.96 -3.49 16.38
N GLY A 257 -7.95 -3.62 17.25
CA GLY A 257 -9.16 -4.39 16.98
C GLY A 257 -10.42 -3.55 17.11
N ALA A 258 -11.41 -3.85 16.26
CA ALA A 258 -12.74 -3.34 16.44
C ALA A 258 -13.44 -4.07 17.58
N GLN A 259 -13.96 -3.32 18.54
CA GLN A 259 -14.76 -3.89 19.62
C GLN A 259 -16.16 -4.20 19.09
N TYR A 260 -16.67 -5.39 19.38
CA TYR A 260 -18.04 -5.80 19.07
C TYR A 260 -18.66 -6.44 20.32
N GLN A 261 -19.98 -6.24 20.45
CA GLN A 261 -20.75 -6.79 21.55
C GLN A 261 -21.41 -8.11 21.12
N THR A 262 -21.10 -9.17 21.85
CA THR A 262 -21.86 -10.43 21.80
C THR A 262 -23.00 -10.37 22.80
N ALA A 263 -23.91 -11.35 22.77
CA ALA A 263 -25.05 -11.39 23.70
C ALA A 263 -24.64 -11.42 25.19
N THR A 264 -23.40 -11.82 25.49
CA THR A 264 -22.93 -12.05 26.88
C THR A 264 -21.62 -11.33 27.20
N ASP A 265 -20.86 -10.82 26.19
CA ASP A 265 -19.52 -10.29 26.41
C ASP A 265 -19.13 -9.28 25.32
N PHE A 266 -18.02 -8.57 25.53
CA PHE A 266 -17.37 -7.71 24.55
C PHE A 266 -16.20 -8.47 23.90
N GLY A 267 -16.26 -8.66 22.59
CA GLY A 267 -15.19 -9.22 21.79
C GLY A 267 -14.36 -8.13 21.12
N GLU A 268 -13.13 -8.44 20.76
CA GLU A 268 -12.25 -7.58 19.95
C GLU A 268 -11.83 -8.34 18.69
N GLN A 269 -12.18 -7.83 17.53
CA GLN A 269 -11.78 -8.40 16.27
C GLN A 269 -10.61 -7.62 15.68
N ARG A 270 -9.52 -8.32 15.47
CA ARG A 270 -8.31 -7.80 14.79
C ARG A 270 -8.30 -8.24 13.34
N LEU A 271 -7.94 -7.34 12.44
CA LEU A 271 -7.77 -7.70 11.04
C LEU A 271 -6.62 -8.71 10.90
N GLN A 272 -6.93 -9.87 10.34
CA GLN A 272 -5.96 -10.91 10.01
C GLN A 272 -6.21 -11.35 8.57
N LEU A 273 -5.18 -11.26 7.73
CA LEU A 273 -5.25 -11.67 6.34
C LEU A 273 -4.15 -12.68 6.05
N ILE A 274 -4.51 -13.74 5.35
CA ILE A 274 -3.53 -14.62 4.70
C ILE A 274 -3.63 -14.43 3.20
N THR A 275 -2.50 -14.21 2.54
CA THR A 275 -2.46 -13.85 1.12
C THR A 275 -1.45 -14.73 0.39
N PRO A 276 -1.87 -15.86 -0.20
CA PRO A 276 -1.08 -16.53 -1.21
C PRO A 276 -0.91 -15.65 -2.45
N ILE A 277 0.27 -15.72 -3.04
CA ILE A 277 0.64 -15.01 -4.27
C ILE A 277 1.41 -15.93 -5.20
N VAL A 278 1.16 -15.78 -6.49
CA VAL A 278 1.90 -16.46 -7.56
C VAL A 278 2.23 -15.46 -8.66
N GLY A 279 3.35 -15.65 -9.31
CA GLY A 279 3.74 -14.79 -10.43
C GLY A 279 4.74 -15.45 -11.37
N VAL A 280 4.84 -14.86 -12.54
CA VAL A 280 5.73 -15.28 -13.62
C VAL A 280 6.36 -14.03 -14.24
N ASN A 281 7.68 -14.06 -14.34
CA ASN A 281 8.44 -13.12 -15.15
C ASN A 281 8.87 -13.85 -16.44
N TYR A 282 8.31 -13.45 -17.56
CA TYR A 282 8.61 -13.99 -18.87
C TYR A 282 9.20 -12.90 -19.75
N ARG A 283 10.50 -13.01 -20.05
CA ARG A 283 11.23 -11.95 -20.75
C ARG A 283 11.05 -10.60 -19.98
N ASN A 284 10.43 -9.64 -20.65
CA ASN A 284 10.17 -8.29 -20.13
C ASN A 284 8.79 -8.15 -19.45
N PHE A 285 8.00 -9.21 -19.41
CA PHE A 285 6.65 -9.17 -18.85
C PHE A 285 6.60 -9.83 -17.49
N LEU A 286 5.87 -9.21 -16.58
CA LEU A 286 5.50 -9.74 -15.27
C LEU A 286 3.99 -9.90 -15.22
N VAL A 287 3.54 -11.04 -14.76
CA VAL A 287 2.13 -11.30 -14.43
C VAL A 287 2.09 -11.91 -13.05
N SER A 288 1.30 -11.34 -12.15
CA SER A 288 1.08 -11.93 -10.83
C SER A 288 -0.38 -11.86 -10.42
N TYR A 289 -0.76 -12.79 -9.57
CA TYR A 289 -2.07 -12.88 -8.96
C TYR A 289 -1.91 -13.17 -7.47
N ASN A 290 -2.67 -12.43 -6.65
CA ASN A 290 -2.82 -12.74 -5.24
C ASN A 290 -4.29 -12.77 -4.82
N TYR A 291 -4.54 -13.55 -3.79
CA TYR A 291 -5.84 -13.68 -3.16
C TYR A 291 -5.68 -13.49 -1.66
N SER A 292 -6.33 -12.48 -1.09
CA SER A 292 -6.28 -12.23 0.34
C SER A 292 -7.54 -12.76 1.01
N TYR A 293 -7.37 -13.71 1.90
CA TYR A 293 -8.43 -14.30 2.71
C TYR A 293 -8.42 -13.68 4.10
N GLN A 294 -9.58 -13.17 4.53
CA GLN A 294 -9.76 -12.62 5.87
C GLN A 294 -10.04 -13.75 6.86
N MET A 295 -9.23 -13.81 7.90
CA MET A 295 -9.37 -14.72 9.04
C MET A 295 -10.03 -13.98 10.20
N GLY A 296 -10.66 -14.71 11.11
CA GLY A 296 -11.27 -14.16 12.32
C GLY A 296 -12.75 -14.50 12.45
N ASP A 297 -13.39 -13.90 13.46
CA ASP A 297 -14.78 -14.24 13.82
C ASP A 297 -15.80 -13.59 12.87
N VAL A 298 -15.50 -12.41 12.35
CA VAL A 298 -16.32 -11.78 11.30
C VAL A 298 -15.74 -12.14 9.94
N ARG A 299 -16.47 -12.95 9.21
CA ARG A 299 -16.15 -13.37 7.85
C ARG A 299 -17.16 -12.75 6.90
N PHE A 300 -16.67 -12.30 5.77
CA PHE A 300 -17.57 -11.90 4.69
C PHE A 300 -17.84 -13.12 3.80
N ASP A 301 -19.09 -13.49 3.63
CA ASP A 301 -19.49 -14.67 2.86
C ASP A 301 -19.06 -14.60 1.38
N ASN A 302 -18.80 -13.41 0.87
CA ASN A 302 -18.46 -13.17 -0.54
C ASN A 302 -16.95 -13.16 -0.86
N GLY A 303 -16.14 -13.82 -0.01
CA GLY A 303 -14.73 -14.11 -0.31
C GLY A 303 -13.84 -12.86 -0.36
N GLY A 304 -12.59 -13.01 -0.06
CA GLY A 304 -11.53 -12.02 0.09
C GLY A 304 -11.30 -11.03 -1.07
N PHE A 305 -10.04 -10.61 -1.18
CA PHE A 305 -9.60 -9.67 -2.19
C PHE A 305 -8.85 -10.40 -3.30
N HIS A 306 -9.16 -10.08 -4.54
CA HIS A 306 -8.43 -10.56 -5.71
C HIS A 306 -7.61 -9.42 -6.29
N GLN A 307 -6.34 -9.65 -6.55
CA GLN A 307 -5.47 -8.67 -7.17
C GLN A 307 -4.68 -9.29 -8.31
N ILE A 308 -4.64 -8.60 -9.44
CA ILE A 308 -3.82 -8.92 -10.59
C ILE A 308 -2.85 -7.77 -10.82
N THR A 309 -1.58 -8.08 -11.01
CA THR A 309 -0.56 -7.11 -11.40
C THR A 309 0.05 -7.53 -12.73
N LEU A 310 0.08 -6.60 -13.67
CA LEU A 310 0.75 -6.73 -14.96
C LEU A 310 1.94 -5.79 -14.99
N GLY A 311 3.07 -6.28 -15.44
CA GLY A 311 4.30 -5.53 -15.54
C GLY A 311 4.97 -5.62 -16.90
N TYR A 312 5.66 -4.55 -17.28
CA TYR A 312 6.54 -4.51 -18.44
C TYR A 312 7.83 -3.78 -18.07
N ASP A 313 8.96 -4.42 -18.31
CA ASP A 313 10.30 -3.90 -18.05
C ASP A 313 10.99 -3.58 -19.39
N PHE A 314 11.59 -2.41 -19.48
CA PHE A 314 12.20 -1.94 -20.73
C PHE A 314 13.55 -1.26 -20.50
N GLY A 315 14.38 -1.23 -21.55
CA GLY A 315 15.68 -0.55 -21.50
C GLY A 315 16.71 -1.22 -20.58
N GLN A 316 16.49 -2.47 -20.20
CA GLN A 316 17.49 -3.26 -19.47
C GLN A 316 18.45 -3.89 -20.48
N SER A 317 19.74 -3.63 -20.35
CA SER A 317 20.75 -4.20 -21.25
C SER A 317 21.43 -5.44 -20.65
N GLU A 318 21.77 -5.40 -19.38
CA GLU A 318 22.44 -6.50 -18.65
C GLU A 318 22.17 -6.42 -17.14
N LYS A 319 22.40 -7.54 -16.42
CA LYS A 319 22.37 -7.53 -14.95
C LYS A 319 23.53 -6.68 -14.42
N ARG A 320 23.18 -5.56 -13.80
CA ARG A 320 24.18 -4.63 -13.28
C ARG A 320 24.91 -5.17 -12.06
N TYR A 321 24.23 -5.93 -11.22
CA TYR A 321 24.76 -6.40 -9.94
C TYR A 321 24.80 -7.93 -9.88
N ASP A 322 25.81 -8.45 -9.23
CA ASP A 322 25.98 -9.90 -9.01
C ASP A 322 25.05 -10.46 -7.92
N CYS A 323 24.27 -9.58 -7.25
CA CYS A 323 23.28 -10.02 -6.27
C CYS A 323 22.04 -10.67 -6.92
N LYS A 324 21.40 -11.51 -6.16
CA LYS A 324 20.08 -12.06 -6.48
C LYS A 324 19.01 -11.23 -5.81
N CYS A 325 18.78 -10.05 -6.31
CA CYS A 325 17.85 -9.04 -5.77
C CYS A 325 16.70 -8.85 -6.76
N PRO A 326 15.56 -9.56 -6.66
CA PRO A 326 14.49 -9.50 -7.66
C PRO A 326 13.98 -8.09 -7.92
N ALA A 327 13.82 -7.27 -6.87
CA ALA A 327 13.34 -5.89 -7.01
C ALA A 327 14.30 -4.96 -7.77
N VAL A 328 15.59 -5.29 -7.84
CA VAL A 328 16.66 -4.45 -8.43
C VAL A 328 17.12 -4.98 -9.79
N ASN A 329 17.27 -6.30 -9.92
CA ASN A 329 17.86 -6.94 -11.11
C ASN A 329 16.82 -7.49 -12.11
N TYR A 330 15.54 -7.45 -11.78
CA TYR A 330 14.46 -7.94 -12.64
C TYR A 330 13.41 -6.88 -12.86
#